data_e6efffd748ef2b2d7ebe431810c13741
#
_entry.id   e6efffd748ef2b2d7ebe431810c13741
#
_cell.length_a   1.000
_cell.length_b   1.000
_cell.length_c   1.000
_cell.angle_alpha   90.00
_cell.angle_beta   90.00
_cell.angle_gamma   90.00
#
_symmetry.space_group_name_H-M   'P 1'
#
loop_
_entity.id
_entity.type
_entity.pdbx_description
1 polymer ?
#
loop_
_entity_poly.entity_id
_entity_poly.type
_entity_poly.pdbx_seq_one_letter_code
_entity_poly.pdbx_strand_id
1 'polypeptide(L)'
;MKEKQTIIKLYLDGLSKRKIALLTKKSRNTVDKYIKEYERSKYEDVRDLPIAEDIVKPPTYKKRVGRRRVLSESIEVMLRDFIKENEWKKNHGMAKQQMKIVDMHEKLLERGYSISYTTVRNFINEEVTKTKEVFIRRHAEPGYEVEFDWGEIKLFIDDKLKTFSLAVFTLAHSNYRFARIYQSESQICVLDVHTKFISHIGFIPSVFTYDNMRTVVKSFIGTEKTITDSMIHLSNYYQFKIRLCEPRKGNEKGHVERSVEFIRRKAFASTYRFSNLEEAQTHLHNELEKLNQRLHHEHKVST
;
A
#
# COMPACT_ATOMS: atom_id res chain seq x y z
N MET A 1 -27.50 -6.93 2.23
CA MET A 1 -28.64 -6.40 3.00
C MET A 1 -29.94 -6.39 2.22
N LYS A 2 -30.04 -5.75 1.06
CA LYS A 2 -31.29 -5.65 0.25
C LYS A 2 -31.96 -7.00 -0.08
N GLU A 3 -31.21 -8.09 -0.27
CA GLU A 3 -31.76 -9.39 -0.73
C GLU A 3 -32.61 -10.13 0.31
N LYS A 4 -32.17 -10.21 1.59
CA LYS A 4 -32.96 -10.85 2.67
C LYS A 4 -34.25 -10.09 2.90
N GLN A 5 -34.20 -8.77 2.94
CA GLN A 5 -35.37 -7.90 3.11
C GLN A 5 -36.39 -8.08 1.97
N THR A 6 -35.89 -8.17 0.71
CA THR A 6 -36.75 -8.40 -0.46
C THR A 6 -37.49 -9.76 -0.36
N ILE A 7 -36.79 -10.81 0.05
CA ILE A 7 -37.37 -12.14 0.22
C ILE A 7 -38.45 -12.13 1.29
N ILE A 8 -38.21 -11.50 2.45
CA ILE A 8 -39.18 -11.41 3.55
C ILE A 8 -40.39 -10.56 3.13
N LYS A 9 -40.15 -9.43 2.43
CA LYS A 9 -41.25 -8.59 1.93
C LYS A 9 -42.18 -9.38 0.99
N LEU A 10 -41.60 -10.06 -0.01
CA LEU A 10 -42.36 -10.87 -0.96
C LEU A 10 -43.11 -12.03 -0.27
N TYR A 11 -42.56 -12.57 0.83
CA TYR A 11 -43.25 -13.58 1.65
C TYR A 11 -44.43 -12.98 2.41
N LEU A 12 -44.30 -11.81 2.99
CA LEU A 12 -45.38 -11.07 3.66
C LEU A 12 -46.50 -10.64 2.68
N ASP A 13 -46.13 -10.37 1.44
CA ASP A 13 -47.06 -10.08 0.34
C ASP A 13 -47.80 -11.36 -0.16
N GLY A 14 -47.60 -12.51 0.50
CA GLY A 14 -48.33 -13.77 0.23
C GLY A 14 -47.78 -14.59 -0.94
N LEU A 15 -46.59 -14.30 -1.47
CA LEU A 15 -46.03 -15.05 -2.58
C LEU A 15 -45.51 -16.42 -2.10
N SER A 16 -45.70 -17.45 -2.95
CA SER A 16 -45.14 -18.78 -2.67
C SER A 16 -43.58 -18.79 -2.71
N LYS A 17 -42.95 -19.61 -1.86
CA LYS A 17 -41.48 -19.77 -1.82
C LYS A 17 -40.87 -20.05 -3.20
N ARG A 18 -41.59 -20.77 -4.08
CA ARG A 18 -41.15 -21.06 -5.45
C ARG A 18 -41.15 -19.81 -6.32
N LYS A 19 -42.17 -18.96 -6.21
CA LYS A 19 -42.31 -17.71 -6.95
C LYS A 19 -41.24 -16.66 -6.47
N ILE A 20 -41.01 -16.62 -5.14
CA ILE A 20 -39.96 -15.77 -4.55
C ILE A 20 -38.59 -16.19 -5.04
N ALA A 21 -38.25 -17.49 -5.08
CA ALA A 21 -37.00 -18.00 -5.59
C ALA A 21 -36.78 -17.60 -7.05
N LEU A 22 -37.81 -17.65 -7.86
CA LEU A 22 -37.75 -17.25 -9.28
C LEU A 22 -37.51 -15.74 -9.43
N LEU A 23 -38.25 -14.91 -8.72
CA LEU A 23 -38.16 -13.43 -8.77
C LEU A 23 -36.83 -12.91 -8.24
N THR A 24 -36.29 -13.52 -7.18
CA THR A 24 -35.03 -13.11 -6.53
C THR A 24 -33.82 -13.78 -7.11
N LYS A 25 -33.97 -14.73 -8.07
CA LYS A 25 -32.90 -15.55 -8.65
C LYS A 25 -32.08 -16.28 -7.58
N LYS A 26 -32.70 -16.69 -6.48
CA LYS A 26 -32.05 -17.42 -5.39
C LYS A 26 -32.55 -18.86 -5.30
N SER A 27 -31.74 -19.74 -4.69
CA SER A 27 -32.14 -21.12 -4.50
C SER A 27 -33.36 -21.21 -3.53
N ARG A 28 -34.24 -22.19 -3.74
CA ARG A 28 -35.36 -22.42 -2.82
C ARG A 28 -34.90 -22.65 -1.39
N ASN A 29 -33.76 -23.29 -1.19
CA ASN A 29 -33.19 -23.54 0.12
C ASN A 29 -32.79 -22.24 0.82
N THR A 30 -32.26 -21.26 0.08
CA THR A 30 -31.92 -19.94 0.60
C THR A 30 -33.17 -19.16 1.01
N VAL A 31 -34.18 -19.20 0.17
CA VAL A 31 -35.49 -18.56 0.46
C VAL A 31 -36.15 -19.18 1.69
N ASP A 32 -36.19 -20.51 1.77
CA ASP A 32 -36.77 -21.24 2.92
C ASP A 32 -36.00 -20.96 4.21
N LYS A 33 -34.67 -20.89 4.16
CA LYS A 33 -33.83 -20.54 5.29
C LYS A 33 -34.18 -19.15 5.86
N TYR A 34 -34.29 -18.14 5.02
CA TYR A 34 -34.61 -16.78 5.47
C TYR A 34 -36.04 -16.63 5.99
N ILE A 35 -36.98 -17.34 5.41
CA ILE A 35 -38.34 -17.36 5.89
C ILE A 35 -38.44 -18.06 7.27
N LYS A 36 -37.77 -19.20 7.45
CA LYS A 36 -37.72 -19.90 8.74
C LYS A 36 -37.01 -19.09 9.83
N GLU A 37 -35.95 -18.37 9.49
CA GLU A 37 -35.27 -17.43 10.41
C GLU A 37 -36.27 -16.33 10.85
N TYR A 38 -37.01 -15.76 9.91
CA TYR A 38 -38.02 -14.74 10.21
C TYR A 38 -39.19 -15.29 11.05
N GLU A 39 -39.71 -16.47 10.72
CA GLU A 39 -40.79 -17.11 11.48
C GLU A 39 -40.36 -17.43 12.93
N ARG A 40 -39.13 -17.88 13.13
CA ARG A 40 -38.55 -18.14 14.46
C ARG A 40 -38.47 -16.88 15.32
N SER A 41 -37.96 -15.78 14.74
CA SER A 41 -37.86 -14.49 15.44
C SER A 41 -39.26 -13.95 15.86
N LYS A 42 -40.29 -14.30 15.12
CA LYS A 42 -41.66 -13.91 15.44
C LYS A 42 -42.26 -14.66 16.65
N TYR A 43 -41.75 -15.85 16.96
CA TYR A 43 -42.28 -16.67 18.08
C TYR A 43 -41.47 -16.56 19.37
N GLU A 44 -40.24 -16.08 19.31
CA GLU A 44 -39.36 -15.96 20.48
C GLU A 44 -39.57 -14.67 21.29
N ASP A 45 -40.24 -13.62 20.75
CA ASP A 45 -40.44 -12.34 21.43
C ASP A 45 -41.88 -11.83 21.35
N VAL A 46 -42.69 -12.20 22.36
CA VAL A 46 -44.04 -11.61 22.59
C VAL A 46 -43.97 -10.38 23.52
N ARG A 47 -42.77 -9.97 24.02
CA ARG A 47 -42.69 -8.94 25.06
C ARG A 47 -41.92 -7.65 24.72
N ASP A 48 -41.06 -7.61 23.74
CA ASP A 48 -40.40 -6.38 23.36
C ASP A 48 -40.09 -6.35 21.87
N LEU A 49 -40.55 -5.28 21.22
CA LEU A 49 -40.29 -4.98 19.82
C LEU A 49 -38.84 -4.76 19.49
N PRO A 50 -38.14 -5.72 18.86
CA PRO A 50 -37.13 -5.37 17.86
C PRO A 50 -37.24 -6.16 16.54
N ILE A 51 -38.41 -6.22 15.95
CA ILE A 51 -38.67 -6.85 14.65
C ILE A 51 -37.83 -6.18 13.55
N ALA A 52 -37.42 -4.92 13.75
CA ALA A 52 -36.64 -4.16 12.79
C ALA A 52 -35.14 -4.59 12.74
N GLU A 53 -34.52 -4.94 13.88
CA GLU A 53 -33.10 -5.26 13.92
C GLU A 53 -32.74 -6.61 13.30
N ASP A 54 -33.56 -7.66 13.50
CA ASP A 54 -33.28 -8.99 12.93
C ASP A 54 -33.52 -9.08 11.42
N ILE A 55 -34.40 -8.23 10.89
CA ILE A 55 -34.59 -8.07 9.44
C ILE A 55 -33.37 -7.37 8.79
N VAL A 56 -32.73 -6.48 9.54
CA VAL A 56 -31.59 -5.66 9.07
C VAL A 56 -30.25 -6.38 9.27
N LYS A 57 -30.14 -7.34 10.19
CA LYS A 57 -28.89 -8.07 10.41
C LYS A 57 -28.45 -8.83 9.15
N PRO A 58 -27.17 -8.70 8.73
CA PRO A 58 -26.66 -9.46 7.61
C PRO A 58 -26.71 -10.96 7.92
N PRO A 59 -26.92 -11.83 6.91
CA PRO A 59 -26.94 -13.26 7.12
C PRO A 59 -25.61 -13.76 7.71
N THR A 60 -25.67 -14.40 8.87
CA THR A 60 -24.50 -15.03 9.48
C THR A 60 -24.28 -16.41 8.90
N TYR A 61 -23.15 -16.59 8.21
CA TYR A 61 -22.73 -17.91 7.76
C TYR A 61 -21.89 -18.56 8.85
N LYS A 62 -22.31 -19.72 9.35
CA LYS A 62 -21.43 -20.55 10.19
C LYS A 62 -20.20 -20.93 9.37
N LYS A 63 -19.03 -20.40 9.72
CA LYS A 63 -17.78 -20.91 9.17
C LYS A 63 -17.74 -22.42 9.45
N ARG A 64 -17.65 -23.23 8.38
CA ARG A 64 -17.36 -24.67 8.55
C ARG A 64 -16.00 -24.79 9.21
N VAL A 65 -15.98 -25.10 10.50
CA VAL A 65 -14.77 -25.52 11.20
C VAL A 65 -14.54 -26.98 10.80
N GLY A 66 -14.11 -27.19 9.55
CA GLY A 66 -13.63 -28.48 9.10
C GLY A 66 -12.15 -28.57 9.43
N ARG A 67 -11.70 -29.64 10.11
CA ARG A 67 -10.28 -29.97 10.20
C ARG A 67 -9.68 -29.92 8.79
N ARG A 68 -8.64 -29.14 8.60
CA ARG A 68 -7.92 -29.08 7.32
C ARG A 68 -7.36 -30.48 7.04
N ARG A 69 -7.95 -31.19 6.07
CA ARG A 69 -7.64 -32.61 5.77
C ARG A 69 -6.17 -32.88 5.41
N VAL A 70 -5.43 -31.84 5.02
CA VAL A 70 -4.05 -31.92 4.49
C VAL A 70 -3.01 -31.43 5.51
N LEU A 71 -3.39 -30.64 6.50
CA LEU A 71 -2.50 -30.16 7.55
C LEU A 71 -2.58 -31.15 8.74
N SER A 72 -1.57 -32.03 8.86
CA SER A 72 -1.40 -32.85 10.04
C SER A 72 -0.78 -32.04 11.18
N GLU A 73 -0.98 -32.47 12.41
CA GLU A 73 -0.42 -31.80 13.59
C GLU A 73 1.12 -31.73 13.53
N SER A 74 1.77 -32.76 12.98
CA SER A 74 3.21 -32.79 12.76
C SER A 74 3.70 -31.70 11.79
N ILE A 75 2.94 -31.40 10.73
CA ILE A 75 3.27 -30.33 9.78
C ILE A 75 3.08 -28.96 10.44
N GLU A 76 2.02 -28.78 11.22
CA GLU A 76 1.77 -27.51 11.92
C GLU A 76 2.88 -27.21 12.94
N VAL A 77 3.33 -28.20 13.70
CA VAL A 77 4.44 -28.04 14.66
C VAL A 77 5.71 -27.59 13.92
N MET A 78 6.07 -28.27 12.84
CA MET A 78 7.26 -27.90 12.05
C MET A 78 7.17 -26.50 11.47
N LEU A 79 6.02 -26.10 10.95
CA LEU A 79 5.83 -24.75 10.41
C LEU A 79 5.96 -23.69 11.50
N ARG A 80 5.43 -23.96 12.71
CA ARG A 80 5.63 -23.05 13.86
C ARG A 80 7.08 -22.97 14.30
N ASP A 81 7.83 -24.07 14.23
CA ASP A 81 9.25 -24.07 14.56
C ASP A 81 10.07 -23.26 13.53
N PHE A 82 9.75 -23.35 12.25
CA PHE A 82 10.37 -22.49 11.22
C PHE A 82 10.07 -21.00 11.44
N ILE A 83 8.84 -20.67 11.86
CA ILE A 83 8.48 -19.27 12.21
C ILE A 83 9.30 -18.79 13.41
N LYS A 84 9.41 -19.60 14.49
CA LYS A 84 10.21 -19.25 15.66
C LYS A 84 11.69 -19.10 15.33
N GLU A 85 12.24 -19.98 14.48
CA GLU A 85 13.63 -19.87 14.01
C GLU A 85 13.87 -18.58 13.21
N ASN A 86 12.92 -18.18 12.37
CA ASN A 86 12.99 -16.93 11.64
C ASN A 86 12.93 -15.71 12.58
N GLU A 87 12.09 -15.74 13.61
CA GLU A 87 12.03 -14.69 14.64
C GLU A 87 13.34 -14.59 15.41
N TRP A 88 13.92 -15.74 15.79
CA TRP A 88 15.21 -15.81 16.44
C TRP A 88 16.30 -15.19 15.56
N LYS A 89 16.40 -15.59 14.29
CA LYS A 89 17.34 -15.03 13.31
C LYS A 89 17.19 -13.51 13.16
N LYS A 90 15.96 -13.02 13.12
CA LYS A 90 15.67 -11.60 13.05
C LYS A 90 16.26 -10.84 14.26
N ASN A 91 16.06 -11.36 15.45
CA ASN A 91 16.51 -10.75 16.70
C ASN A 91 18.04 -10.82 16.91
N HIS A 92 18.72 -11.75 16.22
CA HIS A 92 20.19 -11.95 16.30
C HIS A 92 20.95 -11.38 15.09
N GLY A 93 20.35 -10.41 14.35
CA GLY A 93 21.03 -9.74 13.24
C GLY A 93 21.14 -10.54 11.95
N MET A 94 20.56 -11.76 11.88
CA MET A 94 20.55 -12.63 10.71
C MET A 94 19.26 -12.49 9.87
N ALA A 95 18.68 -11.30 9.80
CA ALA A 95 17.42 -11.05 9.10
C ALA A 95 17.44 -11.46 7.60
N LYS A 96 18.62 -11.40 6.97
CA LYS A 96 18.80 -11.82 5.57
C LYS A 96 18.86 -13.34 5.36
N GLN A 97 18.98 -14.13 6.45
CA GLN A 97 19.05 -15.59 6.42
C GLN A 97 17.74 -16.25 6.88
N GLN A 98 16.65 -15.50 6.92
CA GLN A 98 15.32 -16.03 7.21
C GLN A 98 14.83 -16.91 6.06
N MET A 99 14.21 -18.05 6.38
CA MET A 99 13.56 -18.91 5.41
C MET A 99 12.34 -18.20 4.82
N LYS A 100 12.22 -18.20 3.51
CA LYS A 100 10.98 -17.78 2.82
C LYS A 100 9.96 -18.93 2.89
N ILE A 101 8.70 -18.59 2.60
CA ILE A 101 7.61 -19.60 2.56
C ILE A 101 7.90 -20.72 1.56
N VAL A 102 8.60 -20.39 0.47
CA VAL A 102 9.04 -21.37 -0.54
C VAL A 102 10.01 -22.37 0.08
N ASP A 103 11.04 -21.89 0.79
CA ASP A 103 12.05 -22.73 1.43
C ASP A 103 11.43 -23.64 2.49
N MET A 104 10.45 -23.14 3.26
CA MET A 104 9.70 -23.94 4.23
C MET A 104 8.88 -25.06 3.57
N HIS A 105 8.25 -24.73 2.43
CA HIS A 105 7.50 -25.73 1.65
C HIS A 105 8.43 -26.80 1.08
N GLU A 106 9.56 -26.42 0.49
CA GLU A 106 10.57 -27.36 -0.04
C GLU A 106 11.08 -28.30 1.06
N LYS A 107 11.38 -27.77 2.26
CA LYS A 107 11.79 -28.60 3.40
C LYS A 107 10.74 -29.60 3.87
N LEU A 108 9.46 -29.28 3.73
CA LEU A 108 8.38 -30.24 4.02
C LEU A 108 8.32 -31.35 2.95
N LEU A 109 8.51 -30.99 1.67
CA LEU A 109 8.58 -31.98 0.58
C LEU A 109 9.78 -32.90 0.72
N GLU A 110 10.97 -32.40 1.07
CA GLU A 110 12.19 -33.17 1.34
C GLU A 110 11.98 -34.19 2.48
N ARG A 111 11.13 -33.85 3.46
CA ARG A 111 10.76 -34.75 4.58
C ARG A 111 9.63 -35.72 4.22
N GLY A 112 9.21 -35.78 2.96
CA GLY A 112 8.21 -36.72 2.46
C GLY A 112 6.75 -36.31 2.68
N TYR A 113 6.48 -35.06 3.09
CA TYR A 113 5.11 -34.58 3.23
C TYR A 113 4.56 -34.09 1.87
N SER A 114 3.41 -34.62 1.49
CA SER A 114 2.70 -34.15 0.28
C SER A 114 1.74 -33.02 0.66
N ILE A 115 2.18 -31.77 0.47
CA ILE A 115 1.40 -30.56 0.79
C ILE A 115 1.56 -29.51 -0.30
N SER A 116 0.50 -28.78 -0.61
CA SER A 116 0.58 -27.68 -1.60
C SER A 116 1.21 -26.42 -0.98
N TYR A 117 1.95 -25.69 -1.79
CA TYR A 117 2.49 -24.37 -1.42
C TYR A 117 1.41 -23.41 -0.89
N THR A 118 0.23 -23.40 -1.51
CA THR A 118 -0.89 -22.56 -1.09
C THR A 118 -1.35 -22.87 0.34
N THR A 119 -1.36 -24.15 0.74
CA THR A 119 -1.73 -24.57 2.10
C THR A 119 -0.71 -24.07 3.13
N VAL A 120 0.59 -24.21 2.84
CA VAL A 120 1.68 -23.70 3.69
C VAL A 120 1.60 -22.19 3.82
N ARG A 121 1.45 -21.48 2.70
CA ARG A 121 1.31 -20.02 2.68
C ARG A 121 0.14 -19.53 3.51
N ASN A 122 -1.03 -20.15 3.37
CA ASN A 122 -2.22 -19.76 4.12
C ASN A 122 -2.03 -19.97 5.63
N PHE A 123 -1.42 -21.09 6.03
CA PHE A 123 -1.12 -21.37 7.44
C PHE A 123 -0.15 -20.33 8.03
N ILE A 124 0.97 -20.08 7.35
CA ILE A 124 1.96 -19.10 7.81
C ILE A 124 1.35 -17.69 7.90
N ASN A 125 0.59 -17.27 6.90
CA ASN A 125 -0.08 -15.98 6.94
C ASN A 125 -1.08 -15.87 8.11
N GLU A 126 -1.82 -16.92 8.43
CA GLU A 126 -2.72 -16.93 9.58
C GLU A 126 -1.98 -16.85 10.91
N GLU A 127 -0.84 -17.55 11.05
CA GLU A 127 -0.03 -17.53 12.28
C GLU A 127 0.72 -16.19 12.45
N VAL A 128 1.27 -15.63 11.37
CA VAL A 128 2.04 -14.38 11.38
C VAL A 128 1.12 -13.15 11.45
N THR A 129 -0.10 -13.21 10.89
CA THR A 129 -1.03 -12.06 10.84
C THR A 129 -1.69 -11.77 12.21
N LYS A 130 -1.34 -12.48 13.27
CA LYS A 130 -1.85 -12.17 14.63
C LYS A 130 -1.36 -10.84 15.18
N THR A 131 -0.31 -10.28 14.63
CA THR A 131 0.13 -8.89 14.85
C THR A 131 -0.17 -8.04 13.61
N LYS A 132 -1.39 -7.55 13.51
CA LYS A 132 -1.67 -6.48 12.56
C LYS A 132 -0.93 -5.23 13.04
N GLU A 133 0.11 -4.83 12.32
CA GLU A 133 0.63 -3.47 12.45
C GLU A 133 -0.51 -2.51 12.14
N VAL A 134 -0.88 -1.71 13.13
CA VAL A 134 -1.86 -0.64 12.94
C VAL A 134 -1.14 0.46 12.17
N PHE A 135 -1.38 0.54 10.87
CA PHE A 135 -0.95 1.69 10.08
C PHE A 135 -1.77 2.90 10.52
N ILE A 136 -1.17 3.77 11.31
CA ILE A 136 -1.72 5.10 11.58
C ILE A 136 -1.54 5.90 10.29
N ARG A 137 -2.62 6.11 9.56
CA ARG A 137 -2.63 6.97 8.38
C ARG A 137 -2.27 8.39 8.83
N ARG A 138 -1.13 8.93 8.36
CA ARG A 138 -0.83 10.34 8.54
C ARG A 138 -1.78 11.13 7.64
N HIS A 139 -2.62 11.94 8.22
CA HIS A 139 -3.39 12.95 7.49
C HIS A 139 -2.46 14.12 7.22
N ALA A 140 -2.01 14.26 5.98
CA ALA A 140 -1.30 15.46 5.55
C ALA A 140 -2.33 16.51 5.09
N GLU A 141 -2.18 17.75 5.53
CA GLU A 141 -2.99 18.85 5.03
C GLU A 141 -2.59 19.23 3.59
N PRO A 142 -3.53 19.72 2.76
CA PRO A 142 -3.21 20.17 1.41
C PRO A 142 -2.07 21.18 1.40
N GLY A 143 -1.05 20.95 0.56
CA GLY A 143 0.08 21.88 0.39
C GLY A 143 1.04 21.97 1.59
N TYR A 144 0.81 21.23 2.69
CA TYR A 144 1.63 21.36 3.88
C TYR A 144 2.98 20.65 3.78
N GLU A 145 3.00 19.41 3.31
CA GLU A 145 4.19 18.56 3.29
C GLU A 145 4.51 18.03 1.90
N VAL A 146 5.79 18.08 1.54
CA VAL A 146 6.34 17.45 0.36
C VAL A 146 7.51 16.56 0.74
N GLU A 147 7.59 15.39 0.16
CA GLU A 147 8.70 14.45 0.31
C GLU A 147 9.61 14.54 -0.92
N PHE A 148 10.93 14.54 -0.69
CA PHE A 148 11.95 14.55 -1.73
C PHE A 148 12.81 13.31 -1.67
N ASP A 149 13.10 12.73 -2.85
CA ASP A 149 14.02 11.60 -2.97
C ASP A 149 14.78 11.60 -4.30
N TRP A 150 15.93 10.96 -4.28
CA TRP A 150 16.70 10.63 -5.47
C TRP A 150 16.43 9.20 -5.91
N GLY A 151 16.38 8.99 -7.22
CA GLY A 151 16.34 7.68 -7.83
C GLY A 151 17.36 7.57 -8.96
N GLU A 152 17.72 6.35 -9.33
CA GLU A 152 18.57 6.09 -10.49
C GLU A 152 17.72 5.64 -11.66
N ILE A 153 17.98 6.18 -12.85
CA ILE A 153 17.41 5.72 -14.12
C ILE A 153 18.52 5.48 -15.16
N LYS A 154 18.29 4.51 -16.06
CA LYS A 154 19.17 4.21 -17.17
C LYS A 154 18.48 4.50 -18.49
N LEU A 155 19.04 5.40 -19.29
CA LEU A 155 18.51 5.83 -20.57
C LEU A 155 19.56 5.72 -21.66
N PHE A 156 19.13 5.43 -22.88
CA PHE A 156 19.98 5.61 -24.05
C PHE A 156 19.87 7.06 -24.48
N ILE A 157 20.99 7.75 -24.50
CA ILE A 157 21.13 9.11 -25.04
C ILE A 157 22.16 9.04 -26.15
N ASP A 158 21.75 9.40 -27.36
CA ASP A 158 22.61 9.29 -28.56
C ASP A 158 23.18 7.86 -28.68
N ASP A 159 22.27 6.86 -28.60
CA ASP A 159 22.55 5.41 -28.65
C ASP A 159 23.55 4.89 -27.61
N LYS A 160 23.91 5.69 -26.61
CA LYS A 160 24.80 5.30 -25.51
C LYS A 160 23.99 5.13 -24.22
N LEU A 161 24.05 3.96 -23.62
CA LEU A 161 23.42 3.72 -22.31
C LEU A 161 24.15 4.50 -21.23
N LYS A 162 23.42 5.39 -20.55
CA LYS A 162 23.94 6.23 -19.45
C LYS A 162 23.04 6.12 -18.25
N THR A 163 23.62 6.25 -17.08
CA THR A 163 22.92 6.33 -15.80
C THR A 163 22.73 7.80 -15.43
N PHE A 164 21.54 8.15 -14.99
CA PHE A 164 21.15 9.49 -14.56
C PHE A 164 20.49 9.44 -13.20
N SER A 165 20.54 10.55 -12.48
CA SER A 165 19.84 10.76 -11.22
C SER A 165 18.47 11.39 -11.48
N LEU A 166 17.44 10.81 -10.90
CA LEU A 166 16.05 11.26 -11.00
C LEU A 166 15.67 11.92 -9.68
N ALA A 167 15.55 13.24 -9.66
CA ALA A 167 15.05 14.00 -8.51
C ALA A 167 13.52 13.96 -8.51
N VAL A 168 12.90 13.57 -7.40
CA VAL A 168 11.46 13.38 -7.29
C VAL A 168 10.92 14.11 -6.08
N PHE A 169 9.89 14.94 -6.29
CA PHE A 169 9.04 15.49 -5.25
C PHE A 169 7.66 14.83 -5.29
N THR A 170 7.10 14.56 -4.13
CA THR A 170 5.75 14.02 -3.98
C THR A 170 5.02 14.78 -2.88
N LEU A 171 3.92 15.47 -3.19
CA LEU A 171 3.06 16.09 -2.20
C LEU A 171 2.35 15.02 -1.36
N ALA A 172 2.48 15.10 -0.04
CA ALA A 172 1.98 14.06 0.86
C ALA A 172 0.45 13.91 0.85
N HIS A 173 -0.29 15.00 0.60
CA HIS A 173 -1.76 14.98 0.56
C HIS A 173 -2.28 14.42 -0.77
N SER A 174 -1.88 15.01 -1.89
CA SER A 174 -2.45 14.73 -3.22
C SER A 174 -1.74 13.62 -3.98
N ASN A 175 -0.54 13.21 -3.56
CA ASN A 175 0.39 12.42 -4.35
C ASN A 175 0.79 13.07 -5.69
N TYR A 176 0.65 14.39 -5.81
CA TYR A 176 1.17 15.13 -6.94
C TYR A 176 2.67 14.93 -7.06
N ARG A 177 3.16 14.65 -8.26
CA ARG A 177 4.56 14.31 -8.50
C ARG A 177 5.19 15.29 -9.45
N PHE A 178 6.37 15.75 -9.07
CA PHE A 178 7.27 16.51 -9.93
C PHE A 178 8.61 15.79 -9.98
N ALA A 179 9.23 15.68 -11.14
CA ALA A 179 10.54 15.08 -11.25
C ALA A 179 11.39 15.71 -12.36
N ARG A 180 12.70 15.63 -12.18
CA ARG A 180 13.69 16.06 -13.17
C ARG A 180 14.88 15.11 -13.23
N ILE A 181 15.48 15.03 -14.40
CA ILE A 181 16.67 14.19 -14.68
C ILE A 181 17.91 15.06 -14.55
N TYR A 182 18.93 14.53 -13.85
CA TYR A 182 20.24 15.14 -13.69
C TYR A 182 21.35 14.14 -13.98
N GLN A 183 22.54 14.64 -14.31
CA GLN A 183 23.70 13.78 -14.54
C GLN A 183 24.28 13.25 -13.23
N SER A 184 24.05 13.93 -12.11
CA SER A 184 24.56 13.55 -10.79
C SER A 184 23.71 14.14 -9.66
N GLU A 185 23.87 13.59 -8.46
CA GLU A 185 23.26 14.09 -7.23
C GLU A 185 24.17 15.14 -6.56
N SER A 186 24.36 16.26 -7.22
CA SER A 186 25.21 17.36 -6.67
C SER A 186 24.37 18.36 -5.88
N GLN A 187 25.03 19.15 -5.02
CA GLN A 187 24.40 20.22 -4.26
C GLN A 187 23.71 21.25 -5.16
N ILE A 188 24.33 21.57 -6.30
CA ILE A 188 23.77 22.50 -7.30
C ILE A 188 22.48 21.93 -7.90
N CYS A 189 22.45 20.63 -8.21
CA CYS A 189 21.26 19.96 -8.74
C CYS A 189 20.12 19.96 -7.72
N VAL A 190 20.42 19.79 -6.42
CA VAL A 190 19.41 19.89 -5.35
C VAL A 190 18.80 21.30 -5.31
N LEU A 191 19.63 22.34 -5.32
CA LEU A 191 19.14 23.73 -5.29
C LEU A 191 18.32 24.06 -6.54
N ASP A 192 18.80 23.66 -7.72
CA ASP A 192 18.10 23.86 -9.00
C ASP A 192 16.72 23.18 -9.01
N VAL A 193 16.66 21.92 -8.59
CA VAL A 193 15.38 21.19 -8.63
C VAL A 193 14.35 21.73 -7.63
N HIS A 194 14.78 22.23 -6.48
CA HIS A 194 13.87 22.89 -5.51
C HIS A 194 13.29 24.17 -6.06
N THR A 195 14.14 25.02 -6.66
CA THR A 195 13.70 26.27 -7.30
C THR A 195 12.69 25.97 -8.42
N LYS A 196 13.00 24.99 -9.27
CA LYS A 196 12.11 24.59 -10.36
C LYS A 196 10.82 23.97 -9.88
N PHE A 197 10.84 23.16 -8.81
CA PHE A 197 9.65 22.59 -8.19
C PHE A 197 8.74 23.71 -7.64
N ILE A 198 9.26 24.61 -6.82
CA ILE A 198 8.51 25.70 -6.21
C ILE A 198 7.90 26.60 -7.30
N SER A 199 8.67 26.94 -8.32
CA SER A 199 8.18 27.72 -9.46
C SER A 199 7.08 27.01 -10.24
N HIS A 200 7.17 25.69 -10.37
CA HIS A 200 6.21 24.87 -11.11
C HIS A 200 4.87 24.75 -10.39
N ILE A 201 4.88 24.50 -9.07
CA ILE A 201 3.64 24.33 -8.29
C ILE A 201 2.99 25.66 -7.89
N GLY A 202 3.72 26.78 -7.94
CA GLY A 202 3.23 28.13 -7.65
C GLY A 202 3.00 28.46 -6.18
N PHE A 203 3.41 27.60 -5.25
CA PHE A 203 3.37 27.84 -3.81
C PHE A 203 4.55 27.16 -3.11
N ILE A 204 4.74 27.43 -1.82
CA ILE A 204 5.82 26.84 -1.02
C ILE A 204 5.21 25.92 0.05
N PRO A 205 5.44 24.59 -0.02
CA PRO A 205 5.07 23.69 1.07
C PRO A 205 5.75 24.08 2.39
N SER A 206 5.02 23.99 3.50
CA SER A 206 5.55 24.37 4.82
C SER A 206 6.67 23.46 5.31
N VAL A 207 6.66 22.19 4.90
CA VAL A 207 7.64 21.17 5.33
C VAL A 207 8.15 20.40 4.12
N PHE A 208 9.48 20.34 3.99
CA PHE A 208 10.16 19.45 3.05
C PHE A 208 10.82 18.32 3.82
N THR A 209 10.43 17.10 3.51
CA THR A 209 10.91 15.87 4.15
C THR A 209 11.95 15.19 3.27
N TYR A 210 13.12 14.89 3.84
CA TYR A 210 14.26 14.27 3.16
C TYR A 210 14.71 13.00 3.87
N ASP A 211 15.29 12.10 3.10
CA ASP A 211 16.14 11.06 3.69
C ASP A 211 17.51 11.64 4.08
N ASN A 212 18.31 10.83 4.75
CA ASN A 212 19.66 11.21 5.21
C ASN A 212 20.65 11.23 4.04
N MET A 213 20.34 11.96 2.97
CA MET A 213 21.21 12.10 1.80
C MET A 213 22.35 13.11 2.06
N ARG A 214 23.52 12.85 1.50
CA ARG A 214 24.72 13.69 1.68
C ARG A 214 24.57 15.14 1.20
N THR A 215 23.69 15.37 0.26
CA THR A 215 23.39 16.71 -0.26
C THR A 215 22.52 17.55 0.69
N VAL A 216 21.90 16.94 1.69
CA VAL A 216 21.09 17.62 2.70
C VAL A 216 21.76 17.56 4.07
N VAL A 217 22.39 16.43 4.42
CA VAL A 217 23.04 16.21 5.72
C VAL A 217 24.54 16.22 5.57
N LYS A 218 25.22 17.16 6.29
CA LYS A 218 26.67 17.33 6.26
C LYS A 218 27.39 16.31 7.14
N SER A 219 26.86 16.02 8.33
CA SER A 219 27.48 15.10 9.27
C SER A 219 26.45 14.48 10.24
N PHE A 220 26.85 13.33 10.79
CA PHE A 220 26.12 12.62 11.85
C PHE A 220 27.05 12.52 13.05
N ILE A 221 26.65 13.09 14.19
CA ILE A 221 27.36 12.94 15.47
C ILE A 221 26.38 12.34 16.46
N GLY A 222 26.44 11.02 16.64
CA GLY A 222 25.45 10.29 17.43
C GLY A 222 24.05 10.37 16.82
N THR A 223 23.11 10.98 17.53
CA THR A 223 21.73 11.23 17.07
C THR A 223 21.58 12.59 16.39
N GLU A 224 22.54 13.49 16.54
CA GLU A 224 22.49 14.83 15.96
C GLU A 224 22.88 14.82 14.49
N LYS A 225 22.08 15.48 13.67
CA LYS A 225 22.28 15.63 12.23
C LYS A 225 22.51 17.10 11.91
N THR A 226 23.64 17.41 11.28
CA THR A 226 23.94 18.75 10.81
C THR A 226 23.50 18.90 9.36
N ILE A 227 22.63 19.84 9.07
CA ILE A 227 22.16 20.18 7.73
C ILE A 227 23.24 20.97 6.98
N THR A 228 23.35 20.80 5.67
CA THR A 228 24.31 21.55 4.83
C THR A 228 23.92 23.03 4.80
N ASP A 229 24.94 23.90 4.75
CA ASP A 229 24.74 25.37 4.77
C ASP A 229 23.86 25.82 3.59
N SER A 230 24.03 25.22 2.41
CA SER A 230 23.21 25.52 1.23
C SER A 230 21.74 25.20 1.44
N MET A 231 21.39 24.11 2.14
CA MET A 231 20.01 23.76 2.44
C MET A 231 19.41 24.68 3.51
N ILE A 232 20.23 25.12 4.48
CA ILE A 232 19.82 26.12 5.46
C ILE A 232 19.51 27.44 4.74
N HIS A 233 20.38 27.89 3.85
CA HIS A 233 20.13 29.11 3.05
C HIS A 233 18.87 29.01 2.20
N LEU A 234 18.67 27.86 1.52
CA LEU A 234 17.47 27.61 0.72
C LEU A 234 16.19 27.64 1.56
N SER A 235 16.20 26.95 2.71
CA SER A 235 15.05 26.91 3.61
C SER A 235 14.72 28.28 4.20
N ASN A 236 15.72 29.08 4.53
CA ASN A 236 15.54 30.45 5.01
C ASN A 236 15.04 31.40 3.93
N TYR A 237 15.50 31.23 2.68
CA TYR A 237 15.06 32.04 1.56
C TYR A 237 13.56 31.80 1.23
N TYR A 238 13.17 30.52 1.15
CA TYR A 238 11.77 30.14 0.84
C TYR A 238 10.89 29.96 2.07
N GLN A 239 11.42 30.11 3.29
CA GLN A 239 10.69 30.04 4.57
C GLN A 239 9.98 28.69 4.79
N PHE A 240 10.62 27.57 4.40
CA PHE A 240 10.10 26.23 4.70
C PHE A 240 10.91 25.53 5.78
N LYS A 241 10.32 24.52 6.42
CA LYS A 241 10.97 23.68 7.43
C LYS A 241 11.58 22.43 6.80
N ILE A 242 12.83 22.10 7.17
CA ILE A 242 13.48 20.86 6.79
C ILE A 242 13.14 19.78 7.83
N ARG A 243 12.60 18.65 7.36
CA ARG A 243 12.40 17.45 8.17
C ARG A 243 13.31 16.34 7.64
N LEU A 244 14.04 15.68 8.53
CA LEU A 244 14.85 14.52 8.20
C LEU A 244 14.20 13.26 8.74
N CYS A 245 14.08 12.23 7.91
CA CYS A 245 13.56 10.94 8.32
C CYS A 245 14.45 10.31 9.38
N GLU A 246 13.84 9.60 10.35
CA GLU A 246 14.60 8.86 11.35
C GLU A 246 15.21 7.58 10.72
N PRO A 247 16.44 7.23 11.09
CA PRO A 247 17.06 6.00 10.63
C PRO A 247 16.21 4.78 11.04
N ARG A 248 16.02 3.83 10.13
CA ARG A 248 15.28 2.56 10.32
C ARG A 248 13.76 2.66 10.47
N LYS A 249 13.15 3.84 10.33
CA LYS A 249 11.68 3.97 10.25
C LYS A 249 11.23 4.08 8.78
N GLY A 250 11.39 3.02 8.00
CA GLY A 250 10.97 2.96 6.58
C GLY A 250 9.49 3.30 6.35
N ASN A 251 8.65 3.22 7.39
CA ASN A 251 7.25 3.60 7.33
C ASN A 251 7.01 5.12 7.23
N GLU A 252 8.03 5.95 7.53
CA GLU A 252 7.92 7.42 7.45
C GLU A 252 8.04 7.95 6.03
N LYS A 253 8.67 7.17 5.10
CA LYS A 253 8.99 7.56 3.73
C LYS A 253 8.22 6.75 2.66
N GLY A 254 7.13 6.12 3.03
CA GLY A 254 6.42 5.18 2.15
C GLY A 254 5.85 5.76 0.85
N HIS A 255 5.67 7.07 0.75
CA HIS A 255 5.09 7.72 -0.43
C HIS A 255 6.13 7.99 -1.53
N VAL A 256 7.27 8.57 -1.18
CA VAL A 256 8.26 8.99 -2.17
C VAL A 256 9.09 7.85 -2.77
N GLU A 257 9.48 6.83 -1.98
CA GLU A 257 10.17 5.65 -2.51
C GLU A 257 9.32 4.92 -3.56
N ARG A 258 8.01 4.78 -3.27
CA ARG A 258 7.05 4.25 -4.24
C ARG A 258 6.88 5.18 -5.44
N SER A 259 7.01 6.50 -5.26
CA SER A 259 6.90 7.47 -6.35
C SER A 259 8.09 7.39 -7.30
N VAL A 260 9.32 7.22 -6.81
CA VAL A 260 10.51 7.02 -7.65
C VAL A 260 10.35 5.79 -8.55
N GLU A 261 9.99 4.63 -7.95
CA GLU A 261 9.75 3.40 -8.72
C GLU A 261 8.58 3.56 -9.70
N PHE A 262 7.51 4.20 -9.25
CA PHE A 262 6.32 4.41 -10.07
C PHE A 262 6.62 5.29 -11.29
N ILE A 263 7.33 6.42 -11.11
CA ILE A 263 7.72 7.32 -12.21
C ILE A 263 8.65 6.58 -13.17
N ARG A 264 9.70 5.92 -12.66
CA ARG A 264 10.63 5.13 -13.47
C ARG A 264 9.88 4.15 -14.39
N ARG A 265 8.93 3.40 -13.84
CA ARG A 265 8.14 2.43 -14.58
C ARG A 265 7.15 3.09 -15.56
N LYS A 266 6.49 4.18 -15.16
CA LYS A 266 5.47 4.82 -15.99
C LYS A 266 6.04 5.64 -17.12
N ALA A 267 7.10 6.39 -16.86
CA ALA A 267 7.71 7.24 -17.88
C ALA A 267 8.69 6.47 -18.78
N PHE A 268 9.46 5.50 -18.24
CA PHE A 268 10.60 4.95 -18.95
C PHE A 268 10.54 3.44 -19.24
N ALA A 269 9.48 2.73 -18.89
CA ALA A 269 9.40 1.30 -19.18
C ALA A 269 9.26 0.99 -20.69
N SER A 270 8.51 1.82 -21.42
CA SER A 270 8.30 1.66 -22.86
C SER A 270 9.19 2.55 -23.71
N THR A 271 9.54 3.74 -23.22
CA THR A 271 10.31 4.76 -23.94
C THR A 271 11.51 5.16 -23.10
N TYR A 272 12.70 4.72 -23.50
CA TYR A 272 13.95 4.92 -22.78
C TYR A 272 15.14 5.25 -23.69
N ARG A 273 14.87 5.58 -24.99
CA ARG A 273 15.84 6.00 -25.98
C ARG A 273 15.52 7.39 -26.47
N PHE A 274 16.48 8.29 -26.40
CA PHE A 274 16.32 9.71 -26.73
C PHE A 274 17.57 10.21 -27.46
N SER A 275 17.42 11.23 -28.30
CA SER A 275 18.52 11.86 -29.01
C SER A 275 19.42 12.68 -28.05
N ASN A 276 18.80 13.30 -27.05
CA ASN A 276 19.49 14.11 -26.03
C ASN A 276 18.74 14.11 -24.71
N LEU A 277 19.36 14.68 -23.66
CA LEU A 277 18.78 14.74 -22.33
C LEU A 277 17.56 15.64 -22.23
N GLU A 278 17.46 16.67 -23.06
CA GLU A 278 16.35 17.62 -23.08
C GLU A 278 15.08 16.94 -23.61
N GLU A 279 15.20 16.09 -24.63
CA GLU A 279 14.10 15.26 -25.13
C GLU A 279 13.61 14.30 -24.04
N ALA A 280 14.53 13.64 -23.33
CA ALA A 280 14.18 12.77 -22.20
C ALA A 280 13.45 13.53 -21.07
N GLN A 281 13.91 14.76 -20.79
CA GLN A 281 13.28 15.64 -19.80
C GLN A 281 11.86 16.08 -20.22
N THR A 282 11.67 16.42 -21.50
CA THR A 282 10.37 16.77 -22.05
C THR A 282 9.40 15.58 -22.02
N HIS A 283 9.90 14.39 -22.35
CA HIS A 283 9.11 13.17 -22.25
C HIS A 283 8.68 12.90 -20.80
N LEU A 284 9.61 13.01 -19.83
CA LEU A 284 9.28 12.87 -18.41
C LEU A 284 8.21 13.86 -17.96
N HIS A 285 8.33 15.13 -18.34
CA HIS A 285 7.38 16.18 -18.00
C HIS A 285 5.98 15.83 -18.53
N ASN A 286 5.86 15.47 -19.80
CA ASN A 286 4.58 15.10 -20.43
C ASN A 286 3.92 13.89 -19.75
N GLU A 287 4.72 12.88 -19.37
CA GLU A 287 4.20 11.71 -18.66
C GLU A 287 3.74 12.07 -17.22
N LEU A 288 4.47 12.93 -16.52
CA LEU A 288 4.06 13.42 -15.21
C LEU A 288 2.77 14.24 -15.26
N GLU A 289 2.60 15.10 -16.26
CA GLU A 289 1.36 15.84 -16.48
C GLU A 289 0.16 14.89 -16.64
N LYS A 290 0.29 13.88 -17.50
CA LYS A 290 -0.75 12.85 -17.68
C LYS A 290 -1.05 12.10 -16.38
N LEU A 291 -0.02 11.83 -15.56
CA LEU A 291 -0.18 11.11 -14.29
C LEU A 291 -0.87 11.98 -13.24
N ASN A 292 -0.52 13.26 -13.17
CA ASN A 292 -1.09 14.21 -12.21
C ASN A 292 -2.54 14.63 -12.58
N GLN A 293 -2.93 14.52 -13.84
CA GLN A 293 -4.31 14.76 -14.27
C GLN A 293 -5.29 13.63 -13.91
N ARG A 294 -4.80 12.49 -13.40
CA ARG A 294 -5.66 11.39 -12.98
C ARG A 294 -6.40 11.74 -11.71
N LEU A 295 -7.66 11.34 -11.64
CA LEU A 295 -8.46 11.52 -10.43
C LEU A 295 -7.82 10.76 -9.25
N HIS A 296 -7.59 11.47 -8.16
CA HIS A 296 -7.11 10.85 -6.93
C HIS A 296 -8.22 9.98 -6.34
N HIS A 297 -7.89 8.74 -5.99
CA HIS A 297 -8.86 7.74 -5.53
C HIS A 297 -9.66 8.19 -4.29
N GLU A 298 -9.03 8.96 -3.39
CA GLU A 298 -9.64 9.39 -2.13
C GLU A 298 -10.36 10.74 -2.26
N HIS A 299 -9.81 11.67 -3.01
CA HIS A 299 -10.32 13.03 -3.08
C HIS A 299 -11.24 13.29 -4.27
N LYS A 300 -11.32 12.34 -5.22
CA LYS A 300 -12.13 12.43 -6.44
C LYS A 300 -11.88 13.70 -7.28
N VAL A 301 -10.73 14.30 -7.10
CA VAL A 301 -10.24 15.46 -7.86
C VAL A 301 -8.91 15.09 -8.51
N SER A 302 -8.52 15.80 -9.57
CA SER A 302 -7.17 15.67 -10.13
C SER A 302 -6.12 16.07 -9.10
N THR A 303 -4.99 15.37 -9.11
CA THR A 303 -3.88 15.63 -8.18
C THR A 303 -3.16 16.94 -8.47
#